data_64fe744409caf17e72640b42a612f65d
#
_entry.id   64fe744409caf17e72640b42a612f65d
#
_cell.length_a   1.000
_cell.length_b   1.000
_cell.length_c   1.000
_cell.angle_alpha   90.00
_cell.angle_beta   90.00
_cell.angle_gamma   90.00
#
_symmetry.space_group_name_H-M   'P 1'
#
loop_
_entity.id
_entity.type
_entity.pdbx_description
1 polymer ?
#
loop_
_entity_poly.entity_id
_entity_poly.type
_entity_poly.pdbx_seq_one_letter_code
_entity_poly.pdbx_strand_id
1 'polypeptide(L)'
;MLAPERRTRADLYAAVAIAVVVAIAAVVVWSTSDARGTESDPAAHPASVAPTADRLPDALTERWHAPDGVAARALTSSGVAVTGDGGTVRSLDAATGRELWKYQRDLPLCALESQFATVIATYRDPRGCSQTTMLGAEDGRRRTARSSYMDSQVRLSTDGTYVLAQGPRRLEVWRSDLVRTLEYGYVDAQVNPHTQPRHDCTLLSAASGGSRLAVLERCPDDAADRLTVLNPAPKDASAPEEYGSHVLTEPGAAAGNARVVAVADNRIALYLPGTDAAPPEFAIYDANANSLAVHRLSAPIADNSTVTRLGSAYFVFTGNSVIALSASTFEPLWTAPDALGAPAMMAGNVLVPVADGIAALDPGSGALQKRIPLRRSDYHGEPISLAVSGPVVLELRGGRLYGTS
;
A
#
# COMPACT_ATOMS: atom_id res chain seq x y z
N MET A 1 -37.65 -21.81 -53.87
CA MET A 1 -38.13 -20.84 -52.88
C MET A 1 -38.45 -21.62 -51.62
N LEU A 2 -37.81 -21.39 -50.52
CA LEU A 2 -38.16 -21.96 -49.23
C LEU A 2 -39.52 -21.37 -48.81
N ALA A 3 -40.46 -22.21 -48.35
CA ALA A 3 -41.75 -21.76 -47.88
C ALA A 3 -41.55 -20.83 -46.66
N PRO A 4 -42.29 -19.72 -46.54
CA PRO A 4 -42.17 -18.82 -45.39
C PRO A 4 -42.57 -19.60 -44.13
N GLU A 5 -41.72 -19.54 -43.09
CA GLU A 5 -41.99 -20.14 -41.78
C GLU A 5 -43.32 -19.59 -41.23
N ARG A 6 -44.32 -20.47 -41.06
CA ARG A 6 -45.61 -20.10 -40.42
C ARG A 6 -45.41 -20.12 -38.92
N ARG A 7 -45.34 -18.94 -38.27
CA ARG A 7 -45.38 -18.80 -36.83
C ARG A 7 -46.68 -19.38 -36.27
N THR A 8 -46.55 -20.36 -35.43
CA THR A 8 -47.73 -20.96 -34.75
C THR A 8 -47.97 -20.23 -33.42
N ARG A 9 -49.17 -20.40 -32.84
CA ARG A 9 -49.46 -19.88 -31.49
C ARG A 9 -48.56 -20.52 -30.44
N ALA A 10 -48.15 -21.79 -30.65
CA ALA A 10 -47.22 -22.50 -29.79
C ALA A 10 -45.82 -21.83 -29.78
N ASP A 11 -45.34 -21.41 -30.95
CA ASP A 11 -44.05 -20.69 -31.04
C ASP A 11 -44.10 -19.34 -30.31
N LEU A 12 -45.22 -18.66 -30.33
CA LEU A 12 -45.42 -17.40 -29.61
C LEU A 12 -45.43 -17.65 -28.10
N TYR A 13 -46.13 -18.68 -27.61
CA TYR A 13 -46.11 -19.04 -26.20
C TYR A 13 -44.74 -19.49 -25.74
N ALA A 14 -44.00 -20.26 -26.53
CA ALA A 14 -42.64 -20.66 -26.25
C ALA A 14 -41.70 -19.43 -26.17
N ALA A 15 -41.78 -18.49 -27.11
CA ALA A 15 -40.98 -17.26 -27.09
C ALA A 15 -41.28 -16.39 -25.87
N VAL A 16 -42.58 -16.25 -25.50
CA VAL A 16 -42.95 -15.50 -24.28
C VAL A 16 -42.43 -16.20 -23.03
N ALA A 17 -42.55 -17.53 -22.93
CA ALA A 17 -42.07 -18.30 -21.80
C ALA A 17 -40.54 -18.15 -21.65
N ILE A 18 -39.80 -18.25 -22.75
CA ILE A 18 -38.34 -18.04 -22.76
C ILE A 18 -37.99 -16.59 -22.31
N ALA A 19 -38.70 -15.59 -22.84
CA ALA A 19 -38.45 -14.19 -22.46
C ALA A 19 -38.71 -13.95 -20.97
N VAL A 20 -39.77 -14.54 -20.40
CA VAL A 20 -40.04 -14.45 -18.95
C VAL A 20 -38.97 -15.15 -18.12
N VAL A 21 -38.55 -16.35 -18.51
CA VAL A 21 -37.46 -17.07 -17.81
C VAL A 21 -36.15 -16.28 -17.85
N VAL A 22 -35.80 -15.70 -19.01
CA VAL A 22 -34.61 -14.85 -19.14
C VAL A 22 -34.70 -13.58 -18.27
N ALA A 23 -35.91 -12.96 -18.26
CA ALA A 23 -36.13 -11.78 -17.42
C ALA A 23 -36.01 -12.11 -15.92
N ILE A 24 -36.60 -13.24 -15.47
CA ILE A 24 -36.45 -13.69 -14.08
C ILE A 24 -35.00 -14.01 -13.76
N ALA A 25 -34.29 -14.74 -14.62
CA ALA A 25 -32.88 -15.05 -14.44
C ALA A 25 -32.02 -13.76 -14.37
N ALA A 26 -32.30 -12.80 -15.24
CA ALA A 26 -31.62 -11.50 -15.22
C ALA A 26 -31.84 -10.73 -13.89
N VAL A 27 -33.10 -10.72 -13.40
CA VAL A 27 -33.43 -10.09 -12.10
C VAL A 27 -32.74 -10.81 -10.94
N VAL A 28 -32.74 -12.17 -10.94
CA VAL A 28 -32.04 -12.94 -9.90
C VAL A 28 -30.56 -12.68 -9.93
N VAL A 29 -29.93 -12.75 -11.10
CA VAL A 29 -28.48 -12.46 -11.25
C VAL A 29 -28.16 -11.04 -10.79
N TRP A 30 -28.97 -10.05 -11.20
CA TRP A 30 -28.78 -8.68 -10.77
C TRP A 30 -28.95 -8.50 -9.26
N SER A 31 -29.99 -9.10 -8.67
CA SER A 31 -30.30 -8.97 -7.23
C SER A 31 -29.29 -9.66 -6.31
N THR A 32 -28.57 -10.68 -6.82
CA THR A 32 -27.53 -11.43 -6.09
C THR A 32 -26.12 -11.00 -6.48
N SER A 33 -25.96 -10.10 -7.45
CA SER A 33 -24.64 -9.64 -7.90
C SER A 33 -24.09 -8.52 -7.04
N ASP A 34 -22.76 -8.44 -6.98
CA ASP A 34 -22.01 -7.32 -6.34
C ASP A 34 -22.35 -5.95 -6.97
N ALA A 35 -22.92 -5.94 -8.17
CA ALA A 35 -23.31 -4.71 -8.86
C ALA A 35 -24.41 -3.94 -8.12
N ARG A 36 -25.31 -4.64 -7.43
CA ARG A 36 -26.39 -4.01 -6.66
C ARG A 36 -25.87 -3.19 -5.48
N GLY A 37 -24.79 -3.66 -4.84
CA GLY A 37 -24.15 -2.99 -3.70
C GLY A 37 -22.99 -2.07 -4.11
N THR A 38 -22.88 -1.73 -5.41
CA THR A 38 -21.81 -0.86 -5.93
C THR A 38 -22.39 0.44 -6.47
N GLU A 39 -21.93 1.57 -5.94
CA GLU A 39 -22.19 2.91 -6.45
C GLU A 39 -20.90 3.48 -7.06
N SER A 40 -20.99 3.98 -8.28
CA SER A 40 -19.86 4.58 -8.98
C SER A 40 -20.25 5.93 -9.57
N ASP A 41 -19.65 6.97 -9.06
CA ASP A 41 -19.89 8.37 -9.37
C ASP A 41 -18.59 8.98 -9.96
N PRO A 42 -18.30 8.72 -11.23
CA PRO A 42 -17.07 9.20 -11.85
C PRO A 42 -17.11 10.72 -12.04
N ALA A 43 -15.94 11.34 -12.04
CA ALA A 43 -15.82 12.76 -12.34
C ALA A 43 -16.33 13.08 -13.76
N ALA A 44 -17.08 14.17 -13.90
CA ALA A 44 -17.56 14.64 -15.21
C ALA A 44 -16.39 15.04 -16.14
N HIS A 45 -15.32 15.55 -15.54
CA HIS A 45 -14.07 15.91 -16.21
C HIS A 45 -12.89 15.36 -15.38
N PRO A 46 -11.82 14.87 -16.04
CA PRO A 46 -10.59 14.47 -15.35
C PRO A 46 -10.06 15.60 -14.47
N ALA A 47 -9.50 15.24 -13.32
CA ALA A 47 -8.87 16.20 -12.43
C ALA A 47 -7.67 16.87 -13.11
N SER A 48 -7.50 18.16 -12.89
CA SER A 48 -6.31 18.88 -13.34
C SER A 48 -5.17 18.66 -12.34
N VAL A 49 -3.99 18.32 -12.86
CA VAL A 49 -2.79 18.21 -12.04
C VAL A 49 -2.24 19.61 -11.77
N ALA A 50 -2.17 20.00 -10.50
CA ALA A 50 -1.51 21.23 -10.13
C ALA A 50 0.00 21.15 -10.45
N PRO A 51 0.64 22.24 -10.89
CA PRO A 51 2.08 22.26 -11.12
C PRO A 51 2.83 21.97 -9.81
N THR A 52 3.95 21.27 -9.93
CA THR A 52 4.84 21.02 -8.78
C THR A 52 5.28 22.35 -8.17
N ALA A 53 5.25 22.44 -6.84
CA ALA A 53 5.73 23.63 -6.14
C ALA A 53 7.24 23.79 -6.36
N ASP A 54 7.65 24.99 -6.74
CA ASP A 54 9.04 25.40 -6.96
C ASP A 54 9.69 26.04 -5.71
N ARG A 55 8.88 26.36 -4.71
CA ARG A 55 9.31 26.97 -3.44
C ARG A 55 8.50 26.48 -2.25
N LEU A 56 9.10 26.59 -1.08
CA LEU A 56 8.47 26.27 0.20
C LEU A 56 7.54 27.39 0.64
N PRO A 57 6.33 27.10 1.19
CA PRO A 57 5.47 28.10 1.78
C PRO A 57 6.10 28.76 3.03
N ASP A 58 5.66 29.97 3.38
CA ASP A 58 6.12 30.65 4.59
C ASP A 58 5.40 30.15 5.85
N ALA A 59 4.16 29.77 5.72
CA ALA A 59 3.31 29.16 6.74
C ALA A 59 2.25 28.30 6.08
N LEU A 60 1.66 27.36 6.82
CA LEU A 60 0.54 26.55 6.38
C LEU A 60 -0.64 26.73 7.32
N THR A 61 -1.85 26.61 6.75
CA THR A 61 -3.11 26.64 7.48
C THR A 61 -3.98 25.49 7.04
N GLU A 62 -4.61 24.79 7.97
CA GLU A 62 -5.62 23.78 7.65
C GLU A 62 -6.79 24.42 6.93
N ARG A 63 -7.13 23.92 5.76
CA ARG A 63 -8.21 24.43 4.90
C ARG A 63 -9.45 23.54 4.94
N TRP A 64 -9.21 22.24 4.99
CA TRP A 64 -10.25 21.23 4.98
C TRP A 64 -9.77 19.94 5.62
N HIS A 65 -10.70 19.06 5.95
CA HIS A 65 -10.40 17.67 6.31
C HIS A 65 -11.50 16.73 5.83
N ALA A 66 -11.14 15.45 5.67
CA ALA A 66 -12.06 14.38 5.28
C ALA A 66 -11.75 13.09 6.06
N PRO A 67 -12.75 12.22 6.31
CA PRO A 67 -12.52 10.92 6.91
C PRO A 67 -11.60 10.05 6.05
N ASP A 68 -10.64 9.36 6.69
CA ASP A 68 -9.77 8.38 6.07
C ASP A 68 -9.35 7.34 7.12
N GLY A 69 -10.22 6.38 7.38
CA GLY A 69 -9.98 5.32 8.36
C GLY A 69 -9.23 4.11 7.80
N VAL A 70 -8.85 4.09 6.53
CA VAL A 70 -8.32 2.91 5.84
C VAL A 70 -6.92 3.10 5.29
N ALA A 71 -6.60 4.25 4.71
CA ALA A 71 -5.28 4.48 4.13
C ALA A 71 -4.18 4.39 5.21
N ALA A 72 -3.12 3.64 4.92
CA ALA A 72 -1.97 3.52 5.83
C ALA A 72 -1.05 4.75 5.81
N ARG A 73 -1.20 5.61 4.79
CA ARG A 73 -0.45 6.85 4.58
C ARG A 73 -1.30 7.85 3.81
N ALA A 74 -0.95 9.10 3.86
CA ALA A 74 -1.58 10.10 3.00
C ALA A 74 -1.35 9.75 1.52
N LEU A 75 -2.44 9.67 0.75
CA LEU A 75 -2.41 9.26 -0.65
C LEU A 75 -2.70 10.44 -1.57
N THR A 76 -1.79 10.62 -2.54
CA THR A 76 -1.99 11.49 -3.68
C THR A 76 -1.74 10.73 -4.97
N SER A 77 -2.50 11.02 -6.00
CA SER A 77 -2.29 10.45 -7.33
C SER A 77 -2.88 11.41 -8.38
N SER A 78 -2.15 11.68 -9.45
CA SER A 78 -2.63 12.59 -10.53
C SER A 78 -3.15 13.94 -10.02
N GLY A 79 -2.53 14.51 -8.98
CA GLY A 79 -2.90 15.82 -8.43
C GLY A 79 -4.11 15.83 -7.50
N VAL A 80 -4.73 14.69 -7.22
CA VAL A 80 -5.86 14.59 -6.29
C VAL A 80 -5.43 14.00 -4.96
N ALA A 81 -6.17 14.30 -3.89
CA ALA A 81 -6.11 13.62 -2.62
C ALA A 81 -7.08 12.44 -2.63
N VAL A 82 -6.69 11.29 -2.08
CA VAL A 82 -7.52 10.08 -2.04
C VAL A 82 -7.75 9.66 -0.61
N THR A 83 -8.99 9.34 -0.27
CA THR A 83 -9.39 8.86 1.06
C THR A 83 -10.22 7.59 0.97
N GLY A 84 -10.17 6.77 2.02
CA GLY A 84 -10.98 5.57 2.18
C GLY A 84 -11.61 5.49 3.56
N ASP A 85 -12.93 5.32 3.61
CA ASP A 85 -13.66 5.16 4.86
C ASP A 85 -14.84 4.21 4.70
N GLY A 86 -14.99 3.26 5.65
CA GLY A 86 -16.02 2.23 5.58
C GLY A 86 -15.90 1.39 4.31
N GLY A 87 -16.83 1.53 3.38
CA GLY A 87 -16.83 0.90 2.06
C GLY A 87 -16.59 1.88 0.91
N THR A 88 -16.24 3.14 1.20
CA THR A 88 -16.21 4.24 0.23
C THR A 88 -14.81 4.75 -0.01
N VAL A 89 -14.43 4.89 -1.28
CA VAL A 89 -13.23 5.58 -1.76
C VAL A 89 -13.67 6.91 -2.36
N ARG A 90 -12.98 7.99 -1.99
CA ARG A 90 -13.21 9.34 -2.53
C ARG A 90 -11.93 9.92 -3.10
N SER A 91 -12.06 10.66 -4.15
CA SER A 91 -11.04 11.59 -4.62
C SER A 91 -11.49 13.01 -4.35
N LEU A 92 -10.58 13.79 -3.80
CA LEU A 92 -10.81 15.16 -3.41
C LEU A 92 -9.84 16.09 -4.16
N ASP A 93 -10.33 17.25 -4.55
CA ASP A 93 -9.46 18.34 -4.97
C ASP A 93 -8.53 18.70 -3.80
N ALA A 94 -7.23 18.60 -4.01
CA ALA A 94 -6.24 18.74 -2.94
C ALA A 94 -6.26 20.15 -2.30
N ALA A 95 -6.60 21.18 -3.07
CA ALA A 95 -6.60 22.57 -2.56
C ALA A 95 -7.86 22.90 -1.76
N THR A 96 -9.01 22.35 -2.16
CA THR A 96 -10.32 22.76 -1.62
C THR A 96 -11.02 21.70 -0.79
N GLY A 97 -10.61 20.44 -0.89
CA GLY A 97 -11.30 19.30 -0.26
C GLY A 97 -12.61 18.92 -0.94
N ARG A 98 -12.96 19.56 -2.08
CA ARG A 98 -14.18 19.25 -2.81
C ARG A 98 -14.09 17.85 -3.42
N GLU A 99 -15.14 17.03 -3.23
CA GLU A 99 -15.24 15.70 -3.84
C GLU A 99 -15.28 15.84 -5.37
N LEU A 100 -14.43 15.05 -6.04
CA LEU A 100 -14.33 14.97 -7.50
C LEU A 100 -15.02 13.74 -8.04
N TRP A 101 -14.85 12.61 -7.36
CA TRP A 101 -15.52 11.36 -7.66
C TRP A 101 -15.63 10.49 -6.40
N LYS A 102 -16.55 9.54 -6.45
CA LYS A 102 -16.83 8.58 -5.39
C LYS A 102 -17.01 7.18 -5.98
N TYR A 103 -16.48 6.17 -5.28
CA TYR A 103 -16.73 4.77 -5.54
C TYR A 103 -17.02 4.06 -4.22
N GLN A 104 -18.16 3.39 -4.13
CA GLN A 104 -18.63 2.76 -2.90
C GLN A 104 -19.07 1.33 -3.17
N ARG A 105 -18.81 0.43 -2.23
CA ARG A 105 -19.35 -0.93 -2.20
C ARG A 105 -19.96 -1.23 -0.83
N ASP A 106 -20.95 -2.12 -0.80
CA ASP A 106 -21.52 -2.66 0.44
C ASP A 106 -20.58 -3.70 1.08
N LEU A 107 -19.29 -3.49 0.97
CA LEU A 107 -18.21 -4.29 1.54
C LEU A 107 -17.26 -3.36 2.27
N PRO A 108 -16.74 -3.74 3.45
CA PRO A 108 -15.74 -2.92 4.13
C PRO A 108 -14.41 -2.93 3.37
N LEU A 109 -13.79 -1.75 3.27
CA LEU A 109 -12.41 -1.61 2.78
C LEU A 109 -11.44 -2.27 3.76
N CYS A 110 -10.49 -3.04 3.24
CA CYS A 110 -9.35 -3.57 3.96
C CYS A 110 -8.12 -2.67 3.86
N ALA A 111 -7.87 -2.18 2.64
CA ALA A 111 -6.68 -1.43 2.32
C ALA A 111 -6.90 -0.54 1.10
N LEU A 112 -6.16 0.55 1.06
CA LEU A 112 -6.16 1.54 -0.01
C LEU A 112 -4.71 1.91 -0.34
N GLU A 113 -4.38 1.93 -1.62
CA GLU A 113 -3.06 2.33 -2.11
C GLU A 113 -3.17 3.01 -3.47
N SER A 114 -2.12 3.69 -3.92
CA SER A 114 -2.08 4.34 -5.22
C SER A 114 -0.80 4.04 -5.98
N GLN A 115 -0.92 3.76 -7.28
CA GLN A 115 0.19 3.52 -8.19
C GLN A 115 -0.21 3.90 -9.62
N PHE A 116 0.70 4.49 -10.39
CA PHE A 116 0.54 4.77 -11.83
C PHE A 116 -0.77 5.49 -12.20
N ALA A 117 -1.06 6.59 -11.56
CA ALA A 117 -2.29 7.34 -11.76
C ALA A 117 -3.58 6.52 -11.50
N THR A 118 -3.48 5.48 -10.70
CA THR A 118 -4.62 4.66 -10.27
C THR A 118 -4.72 4.57 -8.75
N VAL A 119 -5.92 4.29 -8.28
CA VAL A 119 -6.24 3.97 -6.90
C VAL A 119 -6.63 2.51 -6.81
N ILE A 120 -6.03 1.78 -5.88
CA ILE A 120 -6.22 0.35 -5.67
C ILE A 120 -6.96 0.18 -4.35
N ALA A 121 -8.20 -0.26 -4.42
CA ALA A 121 -9.09 -0.45 -3.28
C ALA A 121 -9.38 -1.94 -3.09
N THR A 122 -8.99 -2.48 -1.94
CA THR A 122 -9.26 -3.89 -1.59
C THR A 122 -10.35 -3.96 -0.53
N TYR A 123 -11.35 -4.78 -0.80
CA TYR A 123 -12.54 -4.97 0.03
C TYR A 123 -12.58 -6.39 0.60
N ARG A 124 -13.25 -6.53 1.74
CA ARG A 124 -13.42 -7.81 2.42
C ARG A 124 -14.78 -8.42 2.10
N ASP A 125 -14.73 -9.69 1.69
CA ASP A 125 -15.90 -10.57 1.59
C ASP A 125 -15.69 -11.83 2.48
N PRO A 126 -16.54 -12.87 2.41
CA PRO A 126 -16.33 -14.08 3.19
C PRO A 126 -15.01 -14.84 2.93
N ARG A 127 -14.31 -14.54 1.83
CA ARG A 127 -13.00 -15.11 1.48
C ARG A 127 -11.80 -14.29 1.99
N GLY A 128 -12.05 -13.30 2.84
CA GLY A 128 -11.05 -12.36 3.35
C GLY A 128 -11.03 -11.05 2.55
N CYS A 129 -9.89 -10.35 2.54
CA CYS A 129 -9.66 -9.12 1.76
C CYS A 129 -9.44 -9.47 0.28
N SER A 130 -10.47 -9.98 -0.36
CA SER A 130 -10.42 -10.75 -1.59
C SER A 130 -10.82 -9.98 -2.84
N GLN A 131 -11.51 -8.85 -2.70
CA GLN A 131 -12.08 -8.09 -3.80
C GLN A 131 -11.29 -6.81 -4.02
N THR A 132 -10.45 -6.77 -5.06
CA THR A 132 -9.65 -5.59 -5.38
C THR A 132 -10.18 -4.92 -6.64
N THR A 133 -10.41 -3.62 -6.56
CA THR A 133 -10.82 -2.78 -7.69
C THR A 133 -9.76 -1.71 -7.93
N MET A 134 -9.40 -1.50 -9.18
CA MET A 134 -8.53 -0.42 -9.64
C MET A 134 -9.36 0.67 -10.30
N LEU A 135 -9.20 1.89 -9.81
CA LEU A 135 -9.89 3.09 -10.28
C LEU A 135 -8.88 4.06 -10.91
N GLY A 136 -9.27 4.79 -11.92
CA GLY A 136 -8.49 5.94 -12.39
C GLY A 136 -8.45 7.02 -11.32
N ALA A 137 -7.28 7.53 -10.96
CA ALA A 137 -7.18 8.55 -9.91
C ALA A 137 -7.84 9.87 -10.32
N GLU A 138 -7.75 10.23 -11.60
CA GLU A 138 -8.27 11.48 -12.15
C GLU A 138 -9.79 11.50 -12.35
N ASP A 139 -10.40 10.32 -12.63
CA ASP A 139 -11.79 10.22 -13.06
C ASP A 139 -12.66 9.24 -12.28
N GLY A 140 -12.07 8.41 -11.41
CA GLY A 140 -12.79 7.40 -10.64
C GLY A 140 -13.33 6.22 -11.44
N ARG A 141 -13.07 6.15 -12.74
CA ARG A 141 -13.57 5.07 -13.58
C ARG A 141 -12.86 3.77 -13.27
N ARG A 142 -13.61 2.70 -13.18
CA ARG A 142 -13.06 1.35 -12.98
C ARG A 142 -12.20 0.95 -14.18
N ARG A 143 -10.94 0.63 -13.94
CA ARG A 143 -9.98 0.17 -14.96
C ARG A 143 -9.98 -1.34 -15.03
N THR A 144 -9.80 -2.01 -13.91
CA THR A 144 -9.81 -3.47 -13.80
C THR A 144 -10.20 -3.89 -12.39
N ALA A 145 -10.36 -5.17 -12.17
CA ALA A 145 -10.60 -5.74 -10.86
C ALA A 145 -10.02 -7.14 -10.76
N ARG A 146 -9.78 -7.56 -9.53
CA ARG A 146 -9.27 -8.87 -9.18
C ARG A 146 -10.07 -9.46 -8.02
N SER A 147 -10.21 -10.78 -8.02
CA SER A 147 -10.74 -11.54 -6.90
C SER A 147 -9.74 -12.64 -6.53
N SER A 148 -9.44 -12.79 -5.25
CA SER A 148 -8.50 -13.78 -4.70
C SER A 148 -9.00 -14.27 -3.34
N TYR A 149 -8.55 -15.45 -2.89
CA TYR A 149 -8.59 -15.78 -1.46
C TYR A 149 -7.44 -15.04 -0.79
N MET A 150 -7.72 -14.33 0.29
CA MET A 150 -6.72 -13.61 1.07
C MET A 150 -7.05 -13.69 2.56
N ASP A 151 -6.12 -13.29 3.39
CA ASP A 151 -6.37 -13.13 4.83
C ASP A 151 -7.46 -12.09 5.10
N SER A 152 -8.04 -12.10 6.28
CA SER A 152 -9.06 -11.12 6.70
C SER A 152 -8.52 -9.71 6.90
N GLN A 153 -7.19 -9.58 6.98
CA GLN A 153 -6.46 -8.32 7.03
C GLN A 153 -5.33 -8.37 6.01
N VAL A 154 -5.18 -7.31 5.23
CA VAL A 154 -4.17 -7.19 4.19
C VAL A 154 -3.57 -5.79 4.24
N ARG A 155 -2.26 -5.69 4.08
CA ARG A 155 -1.55 -4.46 3.75
C ARG A 155 -1.26 -4.43 2.26
N LEU A 156 -1.50 -3.29 1.65
CA LEU A 156 -1.03 -3.00 0.30
C LEU A 156 0.24 -2.15 0.38
N SER A 157 1.19 -2.45 -0.49
CA SER A 157 2.35 -1.59 -0.75
C SER A 157 2.72 -1.65 -2.22
N THR A 158 3.49 -0.66 -2.68
CA THR A 158 3.92 -0.56 -4.08
C THR A 158 5.40 -0.20 -4.14
N ASP A 159 6.10 -0.71 -5.14
CA ASP A 159 7.51 -0.39 -5.42
C ASP A 159 7.71 0.41 -6.71
N GLY A 160 6.62 0.81 -7.37
CA GLY A 160 6.64 1.45 -8.68
C GLY A 160 6.60 0.45 -9.85
N THR A 161 6.67 -0.85 -9.60
CA THR A 161 6.55 -1.93 -10.61
C THR A 161 5.41 -2.88 -10.26
N TYR A 162 5.37 -3.30 -9.00
CA TYR A 162 4.40 -4.26 -8.49
C TYR A 162 3.55 -3.67 -7.37
N VAL A 163 2.39 -4.26 -7.18
CA VAL A 163 1.55 -4.12 -5.99
C VAL A 163 1.71 -5.39 -5.18
N LEU A 164 2.07 -5.24 -3.92
CA LEU A 164 2.18 -6.30 -2.95
C LEU A 164 0.96 -6.27 -2.03
N ALA A 165 0.23 -7.37 -1.96
CA ALA A 165 -0.83 -7.59 -0.99
C ALA A 165 -0.36 -8.63 0.03
N GLN A 166 -0.12 -8.21 1.26
CA GLN A 166 0.40 -9.07 2.32
C GLN A 166 -0.61 -9.21 3.45
N GLY A 167 -0.99 -10.44 3.75
CA GLY A 167 -1.63 -10.85 4.99
C GLY A 167 -0.66 -11.63 5.88
N PRO A 168 -1.08 -12.06 7.09
CA PRO A 168 -0.23 -12.81 8.01
C PRO A 168 0.11 -14.23 7.54
N ARG A 169 -0.66 -14.80 6.62
CA ARG A 169 -0.45 -16.18 6.13
C ARG A 169 -0.24 -16.27 4.63
N ARG A 170 -0.77 -15.28 3.87
CA ARG A 170 -0.74 -15.27 2.41
C ARG A 170 -0.26 -13.94 1.88
N LEU A 171 0.53 -14.00 0.80
CA LEU A 171 1.02 -12.86 0.07
C LEU A 171 0.76 -13.06 -1.42
N GLU A 172 0.35 -12.01 -2.11
CA GLU A 172 0.29 -11.97 -3.57
C GLU A 172 1.03 -10.75 -4.10
N VAL A 173 1.66 -10.93 -5.26
CA VAL A 173 2.27 -9.86 -6.05
C VAL A 173 1.47 -9.68 -7.33
N TRP A 174 1.14 -8.44 -7.65
CA TRP A 174 0.37 -8.11 -8.84
C TRP A 174 1.11 -7.10 -9.71
N ARG A 175 0.99 -7.24 -11.02
CA ARG A 175 1.40 -6.20 -11.97
C ARG A 175 0.50 -4.97 -11.88
N SER A 176 0.86 -3.92 -12.62
CA SER A 176 0.09 -2.67 -12.73
C SER A 176 -1.35 -2.84 -13.26
N ASP A 177 -1.68 -3.98 -13.86
CA ASP A 177 -3.03 -4.36 -14.34
C ASP A 177 -3.76 -5.33 -13.40
N LEU A 178 -3.24 -5.54 -12.18
CA LEU A 178 -3.70 -6.49 -11.16
C LEU A 178 -3.58 -7.97 -11.56
N VAL A 179 -2.87 -8.31 -12.62
CA VAL A 179 -2.56 -9.70 -12.91
C VAL A 179 -1.57 -10.23 -11.88
N ARG A 180 -1.90 -11.36 -11.23
CA ARG A 180 -1.04 -11.99 -10.24
C ARG A 180 0.21 -12.54 -10.91
N THR A 181 1.37 -12.16 -10.41
CA THR A 181 2.67 -12.68 -10.82
C THR A 181 3.24 -13.68 -9.83
N LEU A 182 2.82 -13.64 -8.56
CA LEU A 182 3.23 -14.56 -7.52
C LEU A 182 2.13 -14.74 -6.49
N GLU A 183 1.94 -15.98 -6.01
CA GLU A 183 1.31 -16.29 -4.73
C GLU A 183 2.29 -17.02 -3.83
N TYR A 184 2.24 -16.73 -2.52
CA TYR A 184 3.20 -17.25 -1.56
C TYR A 184 2.56 -17.46 -0.18
N GLY A 185 3.04 -18.48 0.54
CA GLY A 185 2.57 -18.85 1.87
C GLY A 185 1.37 -19.79 1.82
N TYR A 186 0.36 -19.56 2.66
CA TYR A 186 -0.83 -20.40 2.70
C TYR A 186 -1.69 -20.23 1.43
N VAL A 187 -1.86 -21.29 0.69
CA VAL A 187 -2.74 -21.35 -0.50
C VAL A 187 -3.73 -22.49 -0.30
N ASP A 188 -5.02 -22.16 -0.19
CA ASP A 188 -6.10 -23.09 0.13
C ASP A 188 -6.29 -24.19 -0.93
N ALA A 189 -6.21 -23.80 -2.20
CA ALA A 189 -6.35 -24.68 -3.34
C ALA A 189 -5.14 -24.48 -4.28
N GLN A 190 -4.07 -25.22 -4.02
CA GLN A 190 -2.87 -25.15 -4.84
C GLN A 190 -3.15 -25.73 -6.23
N VAL A 191 -2.81 -24.99 -7.27
CA VAL A 191 -2.91 -25.48 -8.67
C VAL A 191 -1.98 -26.68 -8.86
N ASN A 192 -0.75 -26.57 -8.33
CA ASN A 192 0.23 -27.64 -8.32
C ASN A 192 0.52 -28.05 -6.86
N PRO A 193 0.32 -29.30 -6.45
CA PRO A 193 0.59 -29.74 -5.09
C PRO A 193 2.06 -29.53 -4.70
N HIS A 194 2.28 -29.15 -3.46
CA HIS A 194 3.63 -29.01 -2.85
C HIS A 194 4.51 -27.92 -3.50
N THR A 195 3.93 -26.92 -4.17
CA THR A 195 4.70 -25.81 -4.75
C THR A 195 4.93 -24.66 -3.76
N GLN A 196 4.24 -24.65 -2.61
CA GLN A 196 4.37 -23.62 -1.59
C GLN A 196 5.31 -24.05 -0.48
N PRO A 197 6.58 -23.61 -0.46
CA PRO A 197 7.58 -24.11 0.49
C PRO A 197 7.37 -23.60 1.93
N ARG A 198 6.55 -22.55 2.10
CA ARG A 198 6.33 -21.87 3.41
C ARG A 198 4.84 -21.85 3.80
N HIS A 199 4.13 -22.93 3.46
CA HIS A 199 2.68 -23.04 3.66
C HIS A 199 2.25 -22.82 5.13
N ASP A 200 3.04 -23.26 6.10
CA ASP A 200 2.72 -23.22 7.53
C ASP A 200 3.40 -22.06 8.27
N CYS A 201 4.13 -21.19 7.57
CA CYS A 201 4.81 -20.06 8.17
C CYS A 201 3.85 -18.87 8.36
N THR A 202 4.17 -18.02 9.35
CA THR A 202 3.55 -16.72 9.53
C THR A 202 4.39 -15.66 8.84
N LEU A 203 3.79 -14.90 7.94
CA LEU A 203 4.47 -13.80 7.21
C LEU A 203 4.46 -12.55 8.08
N LEU A 204 5.60 -12.17 8.62
CA LEU A 204 5.74 -11.05 9.55
C LEU A 204 5.78 -9.71 8.82
N SER A 205 6.59 -9.61 7.79
CA SER A 205 6.64 -8.43 6.91
C SER A 205 7.22 -8.78 5.55
N ALA A 206 6.86 -7.99 4.54
CA ALA A 206 7.43 -8.13 3.20
C ALA A 206 7.55 -6.77 2.52
N ALA A 207 8.50 -6.66 1.58
CA ALA A 207 8.62 -5.53 0.68
C ALA A 207 9.21 -6.00 -0.66
N SER A 208 8.85 -5.30 -1.73
CA SER A 208 9.41 -5.51 -3.07
C SER A 208 10.28 -4.32 -3.49
N GLY A 209 11.22 -4.59 -4.38
CA GLY A 209 12.11 -3.59 -4.96
C GLY A 209 12.46 -3.96 -6.41
N GLY A 210 11.46 -3.90 -7.29
CA GLY A 210 11.62 -4.21 -8.70
C GLY A 210 11.86 -5.70 -8.97
N SER A 211 13.09 -6.17 -8.94
CA SER A 211 13.45 -7.55 -9.28
C SER A 211 13.54 -8.50 -8.07
N ARG A 212 13.33 -8.00 -6.86
CA ARG A 212 13.41 -8.77 -5.61
C ARG A 212 12.21 -8.52 -4.72
N LEU A 213 11.75 -9.59 -4.09
CA LEU A 213 10.77 -9.58 -3.00
C LEU A 213 11.42 -10.20 -1.79
N ALA A 214 11.50 -9.47 -0.68
CA ALA A 214 11.95 -9.99 0.59
C ALA A 214 10.74 -10.26 1.50
N VAL A 215 10.72 -11.42 2.13
CA VAL A 215 9.73 -11.84 3.11
C VAL A 215 10.46 -12.22 4.39
N LEU A 216 10.11 -11.59 5.50
CA LEU A 216 10.47 -12.04 6.83
C LEU A 216 9.33 -12.88 7.37
N GLU A 217 9.62 -14.11 7.77
CA GLU A 217 8.62 -15.08 8.14
C GLU A 217 9.06 -15.92 9.34
N ARG A 218 8.09 -16.43 10.10
CA ARG A 218 8.31 -17.34 11.22
C ARG A 218 7.70 -18.69 10.90
N CYS A 219 8.56 -19.70 10.83
CA CYS A 219 8.16 -21.05 10.53
C CYS A 219 8.22 -21.93 11.80
N PRO A 220 7.34 -22.95 11.94
CA PRO A 220 7.24 -23.76 13.15
C PRO A 220 8.54 -24.48 13.53
N ASP A 221 9.32 -24.89 12.53
CA ASP A 221 10.55 -25.70 12.74
C ASP A 221 11.83 -24.85 12.82
N ASP A 222 11.72 -23.52 12.69
CA ASP A 222 12.86 -22.61 12.72
C ASP A 222 13.09 -22.05 14.14
N ALA A 223 14.37 -21.95 14.55
CA ALA A 223 14.74 -21.41 15.85
C ALA A 223 14.60 -19.89 15.96
N ALA A 224 14.54 -19.18 14.83
CA ALA A 224 14.38 -17.73 14.70
C ALA A 224 13.62 -17.40 13.44
N ASP A 225 13.38 -16.11 13.19
CA ASP A 225 12.76 -15.65 11.94
C ASP A 225 13.65 -15.98 10.74
N ARG A 226 13.02 -16.18 9.61
CA ARG A 226 13.64 -16.50 8.33
C ARG A 226 13.50 -15.35 7.37
N LEU A 227 14.58 -14.97 6.71
CA LEU A 227 14.56 -14.10 5.55
C LEU A 227 14.52 -14.97 4.28
N THR A 228 13.47 -14.83 3.48
CA THR A 228 13.34 -15.44 2.17
C THR A 228 13.31 -14.35 1.09
N VAL A 229 14.15 -14.51 0.07
CA VAL A 229 14.22 -13.60 -1.09
C VAL A 229 13.70 -14.32 -2.33
N LEU A 230 12.70 -13.73 -2.95
CA LEU A 230 11.93 -14.32 -4.05
C LEU A 230 12.02 -13.49 -5.33
N ASN A 231 11.79 -14.16 -6.46
CA ASN A 231 11.45 -13.51 -7.71
C ASN A 231 9.97 -13.02 -7.62
N PRO A 232 9.69 -11.69 -7.72
CA PRO A 232 8.31 -11.20 -7.68
C PRO A 232 7.46 -11.59 -8.90
N ALA A 233 8.09 -12.07 -9.97
CA ALA A 233 7.43 -12.53 -11.19
C ALA A 233 8.12 -13.80 -11.73
N PRO A 234 7.99 -14.94 -11.03
CA PRO A 234 8.52 -16.21 -11.48
C PRO A 234 7.84 -16.67 -12.77
N LYS A 235 8.41 -17.67 -13.42
CA LYS A 235 7.85 -18.24 -14.66
C LYS A 235 6.43 -18.81 -14.43
N ASP A 236 6.18 -19.38 -13.27
CA ASP A 236 4.86 -19.84 -12.83
C ASP A 236 4.45 -19.09 -11.55
N ALA A 237 3.35 -18.34 -11.63
CA ALA A 237 2.85 -17.53 -10.53
C ALA A 237 2.43 -18.36 -9.28
N SER A 238 2.21 -19.67 -9.42
CA SER A 238 1.87 -20.59 -8.34
C SER A 238 3.07 -21.36 -7.77
N ALA A 239 4.26 -21.19 -8.37
CA ALA A 239 5.50 -21.86 -7.97
C ALA A 239 6.57 -20.79 -7.66
N PRO A 240 6.72 -20.38 -6.38
CA PRO A 240 7.70 -19.40 -5.97
C PRO A 240 9.14 -19.79 -6.36
N GLU A 241 9.89 -18.85 -6.92
CA GLU A 241 11.31 -18.99 -7.22
C GLU A 241 12.10 -18.26 -6.13
N GLU A 242 12.85 -19.04 -5.31
CA GLU A 242 13.70 -18.52 -4.25
C GLU A 242 15.10 -18.21 -4.78
N TYR A 243 15.64 -17.02 -4.50
CA TYR A 243 17.04 -16.67 -4.67
C TYR A 243 17.86 -17.09 -3.46
N GLY A 244 17.29 -17.01 -2.26
CA GLY A 244 17.88 -17.45 -1.01
C GLY A 244 16.84 -17.47 0.10
N SER A 245 17.05 -18.36 1.07
CA SER A 245 16.17 -18.49 2.25
C SER A 245 17.00 -18.98 3.44
N HIS A 246 17.18 -18.12 4.45
CA HIS A 246 18.03 -18.40 5.61
C HIS A 246 17.33 -18.06 6.91
N VAL A 247 17.46 -18.95 7.90
CA VAL A 247 17.11 -18.64 9.29
C VAL A 247 18.14 -17.63 9.80
N LEU A 248 17.66 -16.53 10.35
CA LEU A 248 18.52 -15.47 10.85
C LEU A 248 19.24 -15.93 12.14
N THR A 249 20.49 -15.51 12.28
CA THR A 249 21.34 -15.84 13.44
C THR A 249 21.69 -14.61 14.27
N GLU A 250 21.37 -13.42 13.79
CA GLU A 250 21.66 -12.15 14.43
C GLU A 250 20.82 -11.97 15.71
N PRO A 251 21.35 -11.27 16.72
CA PRO A 251 20.60 -10.91 17.90
C PRO A 251 19.30 -10.19 17.53
N GLY A 252 18.20 -10.54 18.19
CA GLY A 252 16.89 -9.94 17.91
C GLY A 252 16.09 -10.60 16.78
N ALA A 253 16.69 -11.55 16.06
CA ALA A 253 16.01 -12.28 14.98
C ALA A 253 14.80 -13.15 15.43
N ALA A 254 14.69 -13.45 16.72
CA ALA A 254 13.56 -14.16 17.30
C ALA A 254 12.55 -13.22 17.99
N ALA A 255 12.82 -11.92 18.03
CA ALA A 255 11.97 -10.94 18.69
C ALA A 255 10.80 -10.53 17.78
N GLY A 256 9.63 -10.27 18.37
CA GLY A 256 8.36 -10.17 17.65
C GLY A 256 8.19 -8.98 16.69
N ASN A 257 9.07 -7.98 16.69
CA ASN A 257 8.95 -6.76 15.89
C ASN A 257 10.09 -6.56 14.86
N ALA A 258 10.84 -7.63 14.55
CA ALA A 258 11.73 -7.63 13.39
C ALA A 258 10.92 -7.44 12.08
N ARG A 259 11.46 -6.71 11.11
CA ARG A 259 10.73 -6.41 9.86
C ARG A 259 11.63 -6.00 8.70
N VAL A 260 11.14 -6.23 7.50
CA VAL A 260 11.75 -5.70 6.27
C VAL A 260 11.56 -4.18 6.26
N VAL A 261 12.63 -3.44 6.09
CA VAL A 261 12.65 -1.97 6.01
C VAL A 261 12.63 -1.53 4.55
N ALA A 262 13.51 -2.10 3.73
CA ALA A 262 13.64 -1.72 2.34
C ALA A 262 14.22 -2.87 1.50
N VAL A 263 13.86 -2.87 0.22
CA VAL A 263 14.39 -3.81 -0.78
C VAL A 263 14.83 -3.03 -2.02
N ALA A 264 16.01 -3.35 -2.50
CA ALA A 264 16.52 -2.94 -3.79
C ALA A 264 16.93 -4.20 -4.59
N ASP A 265 17.32 -4.05 -5.84
CA ASP A 265 17.64 -5.19 -6.71
C ASP A 265 18.74 -6.11 -6.17
N ASN A 266 19.67 -5.57 -5.40
CA ASN A 266 20.84 -6.29 -4.88
C ASN A 266 21.01 -6.24 -3.37
N ARG A 267 20.07 -5.61 -2.64
CA ARG A 267 20.16 -5.45 -1.19
C ARG A 267 18.81 -5.47 -0.51
N ILE A 268 18.78 -5.99 0.70
CA ILE A 268 17.64 -6.00 1.59
C ILE A 268 18.07 -5.39 2.93
N ALA A 269 17.29 -4.49 3.49
CA ALA A 269 17.47 -3.97 4.83
C ALA A 269 16.37 -4.54 5.75
N LEU A 270 16.80 -5.17 6.85
CA LEU A 270 15.93 -5.60 7.94
C LEU A 270 16.16 -4.71 9.16
N TYR A 271 15.11 -4.42 9.89
CA TYR A 271 15.22 -3.98 11.27
C TYR A 271 15.19 -5.20 12.17
N LEU A 272 16.21 -5.31 13.02
CA LEU A 272 16.28 -6.28 14.10
C LEU A 272 16.21 -5.52 15.43
N PRO A 273 15.25 -5.84 16.31
CA PRO A 273 15.15 -5.19 17.61
C PRO A 273 16.31 -5.61 18.50
N GLY A 274 16.69 -4.71 19.40
CA GLY A 274 17.70 -5.03 20.39
C GLY A 274 17.28 -6.13 21.35
N THR A 275 18.28 -6.69 22.03
CA THR A 275 18.15 -7.64 23.14
C THR A 275 18.91 -7.06 24.34
N ASP A 276 18.84 -7.73 25.50
CA ASP A 276 19.64 -7.34 26.67
C ASP A 276 21.16 -7.36 26.37
N ALA A 277 21.59 -8.13 25.38
CA ALA A 277 23.00 -8.30 25.01
C ALA A 277 23.45 -7.49 23.78
N ALA A 278 22.53 -6.97 22.98
CA ALA A 278 22.84 -6.29 21.73
C ALA A 278 21.87 -5.10 21.45
N PRO A 279 22.35 -3.97 20.95
CA PRO A 279 21.49 -2.85 20.55
C PRO A 279 20.62 -3.23 19.32
N PRO A 280 19.52 -2.49 19.07
CA PRO A 280 18.77 -2.62 17.83
C PRO A 280 19.60 -2.22 16.63
N GLU A 281 19.31 -2.77 15.46
CA GLU A 281 20.12 -2.56 14.27
C GLU A 281 19.34 -2.65 12.95
N PHE A 282 19.90 -2.05 11.91
CA PHE A 282 19.58 -2.38 10.54
C PHE A 282 20.61 -3.39 10.03
N ALA A 283 20.16 -4.60 9.75
CA ALA A 283 20.96 -5.65 9.14
C ALA A 283 20.74 -5.64 7.62
N ILE A 284 21.84 -5.59 6.87
CA ILE A 284 21.83 -5.50 5.40
C ILE A 284 22.23 -6.85 4.82
N TYR A 285 21.42 -7.33 3.90
CA TYR A 285 21.64 -8.60 3.20
C TYR A 285 21.77 -8.36 1.69
N ASP A 286 22.41 -9.29 1.02
CA ASP A 286 22.46 -9.33 -0.44
C ASP A 286 21.16 -9.89 -1.06
N ALA A 287 21.13 -9.94 -2.39
CA ALA A 287 19.98 -10.46 -3.15
C ALA A 287 19.73 -11.97 -2.97
N ASN A 288 20.61 -12.70 -2.29
CA ASN A 288 20.50 -14.12 -1.96
C ASN A 288 20.33 -14.39 -0.46
N ALA A 289 19.98 -13.33 0.30
CA ALA A 289 19.81 -13.37 1.76
C ALA A 289 21.10 -13.64 2.57
N ASN A 290 22.29 -13.40 2.03
CA ASN A 290 23.53 -13.45 2.80
C ASN A 290 23.78 -12.11 3.49
N SER A 291 24.23 -12.15 4.76
CA SER A 291 24.55 -10.96 5.55
C SER A 291 25.72 -10.18 4.93
N LEU A 292 25.58 -8.86 4.82
CA LEU A 292 26.59 -7.96 4.26
C LEU A 292 27.15 -6.98 5.30
N ALA A 293 26.27 -6.34 6.06
CA ALA A 293 26.62 -5.27 6.99
C ALA A 293 25.55 -5.12 8.07
N VAL A 294 25.95 -4.45 9.15
CA VAL A 294 25.06 -4.11 10.28
C VAL A 294 25.28 -2.66 10.66
N HIS A 295 24.19 -1.91 10.82
CA HIS A 295 24.17 -0.54 11.30
C HIS A 295 23.42 -0.46 12.62
N ARG A 296 24.13 -0.30 13.72
CA ARG A 296 23.57 -0.20 15.08
C ARG A 296 22.78 1.09 15.24
N LEU A 297 21.63 0.97 15.89
CA LEU A 297 20.79 2.11 16.23
C LEU A 297 20.97 2.49 17.70
N SER A 298 20.79 3.77 18.00
CA SER A 298 20.86 4.29 19.37
C SER A 298 19.64 3.95 20.22
N ALA A 299 18.50 3.66 19.58
CA ALA A 299 17.23 3.31 20.22
C ALA A 299 16.41 2.37 19.32
N PRO A 300 15.51 1.56 19.90
CA PRO A 300 14.59 0.75 19.11
C PRO A 300 13.62 1.64 18.33
N ILE A 301 13.14 1.14 17.19
CA ILE A 301 12.07 1.77 16.45
C ILE A 301 10.72 1.26 16.95
N ALA A 302 9.73 2.14 16.99
CA ALA A 302 8.40 1.83 17.50
C ALA A 302 7.58 0.96 16.54
N ASP A 303 6.53 0.32 17.03
CA ASP A 303 5.64 -0.53 16.23
C ASP A 303 4.89 0.26 15.15
N ASN A 304 4.61 1.54 15.40
CA ASN A 304 3.99 2.47 14.45
C ASN A 304 4.98 3.11 13.46
N SER A 305 6.21 2.61 13.38
CA SER A 305 7.19 3.11 12.43
C SER A 305 6.74 2.85 10.99
N THR A 306 7.15 3.73 10.09
CA THR A 306 6.82 3.66 8.67
C THR A 306 8.07 3.88 7.83
N VAL A 307 8.04 3.38 6.62
CA VAL A 307 9.11 3.58 5.64
C VAL A 307 8.53 4.27 4.40
N THR A 308 9.20 5.32 3.95
CA THR A 308 8.80 6.07 2.77
C THR A 308 10.01 6.19 1.83
N ARG A 309 9.85 5.84 0.56
CA ARG A 309 10.87 6.06 -0.45
C ARG A 309 10.63 7.40 -1.13
N LEU A 310 11.61 8.30 -1.08
CA LEU A 310 11.55 9.62 -1.73
C LEU A 310 12.87 9.85 -2.48
N GLY A 311 12.81 9.99 -3.79
CA GLY A 311 14.02 10.18 -4.60
C GLY A 311 15.03 9.05 -4.45
N SER A 312 16.24 9.39 -4.05
CA SER A 312 17.40 8.49 -3.86
C SER A 312 17.57 7.98 -2.42
N ALA A 313 16.57 8.14 -1.56
CA ALA A 313 16.66 7.73 -0.15
C ALA A 313 15.39 7.03 0.32
N TYR A 314 15.57 6.16 1.32
CA TYR A 314 14.48 5.65 2.15
C TYR A 314 14.47 6.41 3.47
N PHE A 315 13.30 6.77 3.94
CA PHE A 315 13.11 7.49 5.20
C PHE A 315 12.33 6.59 6.16
N VAL A 316 12.95 6.27 7.28
CA VAL A 316 12.35 5.45 8.33
C VAL A 316 11.91 6.37 9.46
N PHE A 317 10.60 6.52 9.64
CA PHE A 317 10.06 7.11 10.85
C PHE A 317 10.15 6.09 11.97
N THR A 318 10.83 6.42 13.04
CA THR A 318 11.14 5.50 14.14
C THR A 318 10.14 5.51 15.28
N GLY A 319 9.19 6.45 15.24
CA GLY A 319 8.25 6.77 16.32
C GLY A 319 8.48 8.16 16.93
N ASN A 320 9.70 8.70 16.81
CA ASN A 320 10.07 10.04 17.28
C ASN A 320 11.19 10.73 16.46
N SER A 321 11.70 10.05 15.46
CA SER A 321 12.78 10.54 14.59
C SER A 321 12.58 10.03 13.17
N VAL A 322 13.21 10.66 12.19
CA VAL A 322 13.33 10.16 10.83
C VAL A 322 14.79 9.86 10.53
N ILE A 323 15.09 8.63 10.15
CA ILE A 323 16.40 8.19 9.68
C ILE A 323 16.35 8.11 8.15
N ALA A 324 17.25 8.82 7.47
CA ALA A 324 17.44 8.68 6.03
C ALA A 324 18.46 7.58 5.75
N LEU A 325 18.12 6.68 4.82
CA LEU A 325 18.98 5.61 4.34
C LEU A 325 19.25 5.81 2.86
N SER A 326 20.49 5.57 2.44
CA SER A 326 20.85 5.53 1.01
C SER A 326 20.02 4.48 0.28
N ALA A 327 19.37 4.80 -0.85
CA ALA A 327 18.59 3.83 -1.61
C ALA A 327 19.44 2.73 -2.27
N SER A 328 20.75 2.92 -2.40
CA SER A 328 21.66 1.94 -3.02
C SER A 328 22.38 1.04 -2.03
N THR A 329 22.75 1.58 -0.84
CA THR A 329 23.54 0.86 0.15
C THR A 329 22.79 0.55 1.44
N PHE A 330 21.70 1.24 1.71
CA PHE A 330 20.92 1.26 2.96
C PHE A 330 21.73 1.73 4.19
N GLU A 331 22.86 2.38 3.95
CA GLU A 331 23.61 3.05 5.00
C GLU A 331 22.84 4.26 5.53
N PRO A 332 22.79 4.47 6.85
CA PRO A 332 22.24 5.69 7.43
C PRO A 332 23.02 6.92 6.96
N LEU A 333 22.30 7.92 6.43
CA LEU A 333 22.87 9.18 5.95
C LEU A 333 22.82 10.25 7.04
N TRP A 334 21.64 10.41 7.64
CA TRP A 334 21.38 11.37 8.70
C TRP A 334 20.14 11.00 9.49
N THR A 335 19.95 11.63 10.65
CA THR A 335 18.77 11.46 11.50
C THR A 335 18.21 12.82 11.89
N ALA A 336 16.90 13.03 11.69
CA ALA A 336 16.16 14.19 12.18
C ALA A 336 15.38 13.78 13.43
N PRO A 337 15.70 14.37 14.60
CA PRO A 337 14.96 14.13 15.85
C PRO A 337 13.60 14.85 15.85
N ASP A 338 12.78 14.56 16.87
CA ASP A 338 11.50 15.23 17.15
C ASP A 338 10.49 15.18 16.00
N ALA A 339 10.64 14.16 15.14
CA ALA A 339 9.70 13.91 14.07
C ALA A 339 8.39 13.29 14.62
N LEU A 340 7.26 13.73 14.08
CA LEU A 340 5.94 13.22 14.42
C LEU A 340 5.41 12.20 13.42
N GLY A 341 6.15 11.88 12.35
CA GLY A 341 5.65 10.95 11.36
C GLY A 341 6.47 10.88 10.06
N ALA A 342 5.85 10.26 9.05
CA ALA A 342 6.45 10.00 7.76
C ALA A 342 6.60 11.28 6.92
N PRO A 343 7.75 11.47 6.27
CA PRO A 343 8.05 12.67 5.47
C PRO A 343 7.43 12.63 4.06
N ALA A 344 7.43 13.80 3.40
CA ALA A 344 7.16 13.98 1.98
C ALA A 344 8.23 14.88 1.33
N MET A 345 8.15 15.07 -0.01
CA MET A 345 9.05 15.98 -0.74
C MET A 345 8.30 17.18 -1.31
N MET A 346 8.86 18.38 -1.17
CA MET A 346 8.38 19.60 -1.81
C MET A 346 9.55 20.52 -2.16
N ALA A 347 9.55 21.08 -3.36
CA ALA A 347 10.57 22.04 -3.80
C ALA A 347 12.02 21.57 -3.51
N GLY A 348 12.32 20.29 -3.77
CA GLY A 348 13.64 19.71 -3.54
C GLY A 348 14.00 19.43 -2.07
N ASN A 349 13.11 19.68 -1.11
CA ASN A 349 13.37 19.47 0.32
C ASN A 349 12.53 18.30 0.87
N VAL A 350 13.04 17.64 1.90
CA VAL A 350 12.32 16.65 2.70
C VAL A 350 11.53 17.39 3.78
N LEU A 351 10.21 17.27 3.73
CA LEU A 351 9.28 17.81 4.72
C LEU A 351 9.07 16.80 5.83
N VAL A 352 9.43 17.14 7.06
CA VAL A 352 9.24 16.29 8.24
C VAL A 352 8.24 16.98 9.18
N PRO A 353 7.14 16.32 9.59
CA PRO A 353 6.20 16.89 10.53
C PRO A 353 6.84 16.97 11.92
N VAL A 354 6.79 18.14 12.53
CA VAL A 354 7.29 18.44 13.88
C VAL A 354 6.22 19.15 14.71
N ALA A 355 6.44 19.34 15.99
CA ALA A 355 5.42 19.83 16.93
C ALA A 355 4.84 21.21 16.53
N ASP A 356 5.67 22.13 16.08
CA ASP A 356 5.32 23.51 15.71
C ASP A 356 4.96 23.70 14.23
N GLY A 357 4.96 22.60 13.43
CA GLY A 357 4.66 22.65 12.00
C GLY A 357 5.42 21.61 11.21
N ILE A 358 6.17 22.06 10.20
CA ILE A 358 6.96 21.21 9.31
C ILE A 358 8.39 21.74 9.24
N ALA A 359 9.36 20.84 9.42
CA ALA A 359 10.77 21.11 9.14
C ALA A 359 11.08 20.70 7.69
N ALA A 360 11.56 21.64 6.89
CA ALA A 360 12.07 21.38 5.54
C ALA A 360 13.58 21.17 5.63
N LEU A 361 14.03 19.99 5.25
CA LEU A 361 15.43 19.55 5.38
C LEU A 361 16.06 19.32 4.01
N ASP A 362 17.35 19.57 3.91
CA ASP A 362 18.15 19.15 2.76
C ASP A 362 18.18 17.61 2.67
N PRO A 363 17.84 17.02 1.52
CA PRO A 363 17.72 15.56 1.41
C PRO A 363 19.06 14.82 1.56
N GLY A 364 20.18 15.46 1.25
CA GLY A 364 21.51 14.83 1.32
C GLY A 364 22.13 14.87 2.70
N SER A 365 21.94 15.98 3.43
CA SER A 365 22.61 16.23 4.72
C SER A 365 21.67 16.21 5.93
N GLY A 366 20.35 16.30 5.74
CA GLY A 366 19.39 16.50 6.81
C GLY A 366 19.43 17.90 7.44
N ALA A 367 20.20 18.84 6.87
CA ALA A 367 20.30 20.19 7.38
C ALA A 367 18.98 20.95 7.26
N LEU A 368 18.58 21.62 8.33
CA LEU A 368 17.35 22.42 8.35
C LEU A 368 17.49 23.62 7.39
N GLN A 369 16.61 23.67 6.38
CA GLN A 369 16.53 24.76 5.42
C GLN A 369 15.48 25.80 5.83
N LYS A 370 14.32 25.32 6.31
CA LYS A 370 13.20 26.18 6.71
C LYS A 370 12.32 25.50 7.75
N ARG A 371 11.78 26.27 8.69
CA ARG A 371 10.63 25.90 9.51
C ARG A 371 9.37 26.52 8.93
N ILE A 372 8.34 25.72 8.73
CA ILE A 372 7.06 26.14 8.18
C ILE A 372 6.03 25.98 9.28
N PRO A 373 5.56 27.06 9.90
CA PRO A 373 4.59 27.01 10.98
C PRO A 373 3.26 26.39 10.49
N LEU A 374 2.70 25.49 11.29
CA LEU A 374 1.39 24.90 11.11
C LEU A 374 0.76 24.60 12.47
N ARG A 375 -0.38 25.23 12.75
CA ARG A 375 -1.16 24.88 13.92
C ARG A 375 -2.13 23.77 13.54
N ARG A 376 -2.02 22.61 14.22
CA ARG A 376 -2.89 21.46 14.00
C ARG A 376 -4.08 21.50 14.94
N SER A 377 -5.29 21.46 14.37
CA SER A 377 -6.51 21.23 15.15
C SER A 377 -6.60 19.73 15.52
N ASP A 378 -7.25 19.41 16.64
CA ASP A 378 -7.56 18.04 17.06
C ASP A 378 -6.36 17.06 16.98
N TYR A 379 -5.14 17.52 17.27
CA TYR A 379 -3.95 16.68 17.31
C TYR A 379 -3.67 16.20 18.73
N HIS A 380 -3.58 14.89 18.92
CA HIS A 380 -3.42 14.25 20.22
C HIS A 380 -2.16 13.37 20.34
N GLY A 381 -1.21 13.50 19.40
CA GLY A 381 0.05 12.77 19.42
C GLY A 381 0.10 11.53 18.50
N GLU A 382 -0.92 11.31 17.70
CA GLU A 382 -0.93 10.26 16.68
C GLU A 382 0.13 10.51 15.59
N PRO A 383 0.69 9.43 14.99
CA PRO A 383 1.65 9.59 13.88
C PRO A 383 1.03 10.33 12.69
N ILE A 384 1.83 11.18 12.05
CA ILE A 384 1.43 11.97 10.87
C ILE A 384 2.07 11.37 9.64
N SER A 385 1.30 11.13 8.59
CA SER A 385 1.84 10.82 7.27
C SER A 385 1.65 12.02 6.36
N LEU A 386 2.73 12.51 5.76
CA LEU A 386 2.68 13.61 4.80
C LEU A 386 2.55 13.12 3.36
N ALA A 387 1.87 13.89 2.54
CA ALA A 387 1.94 13.84 1.08
C ALA A 387 1.86 15.26 0.50
N VAL A 388 2.26 15.42 -0.76
CA VAL A 388 2.27 16.74 -1.42
C VAL A 388 1.56 16.63 -2.75
N SER A 389 0.68 17.59 -3.04
CA SER A 389 0.02 17.77 -4.32
C SER A 389 0.11 19.24 -4.76
N GLY A 390 1.01 19.53 -5.71
CA GLY A 390 1.33 20.90 -6.09
C GLY A 390 1.81 21.73 -4.88
N PRO A 391 1.16 22.85 -4.56
CA PRO A 391 1.49 23.69 -3.41
C PRO A 391 0.86 23.22 -2.09
N VAL A 392 0.04 22.17 -2.11
CA VAL A 392 -0.72 21.67 -0.95
C VAL A 392 0.05 20.59 -0.24
N VAL A 393 0.16 20.70 1.07
CA VAL A 393 0.64 19.63 1.95
C VAL A 393 -0.56 18.94 2.58
N LEU A 394 -0.59 17.62 2.47
CA LEU A 394 -1.62 16.77 3.06
C LEU A 394 -1.05 16.07 4.30
N GLU A 395 -1.82 16.03 5.38
CA GLU A 395 -1.51 15.29 6.61
C GLU A 395 -2.58 14.25 6.89
N LEU A 396 -2.23 12.96 6.85
CA LEU A 396 -3.07 11.90 7.41
C LEU A 396 -2.71 11.68 8.86
N ARG A 397 -3.67 11.86 9.76
CA ARG A 397 -3.54 11.67 11.20
C ARG A 397 -4.90 11.40 11.84
N GLY A 398 -4.95 10.57 12.89
CA GLY A 398 -6.18 10.30 13.64
C GLY A 398 -7.36 9.81 12.79
N GLY A 399 -7.09 9.06 11.68
CA GLY A 399 -8.13 8.57 10.77
C GLY A 399 -8.79 9.67 9.92
N ARG A 400 -8.09 10.80 9.71
CA ARG A 400 -8.55 11.93 8.87
C ARG A 400 -7.41 12.47 8.02
N LEU A 401 -7.72 12.82 6.79
CA LEU A 401 -6.84 13.54 5.90
C LEU A 401 -7.13 15.04 5.99
N TYR A 402 -6.10 15.85 6.24
CA TYR A 402 -6.16 17.31 6.30
C TYR A 402 -5.42 17.90 5.11
N GLY A 403 -6.01 18.85 4.43
CA GLY A 403 -5.36 19.66 3.41
C GLY A 403 -4.93 21.01 3.96
N THR A 404 -3.64 21.35 3.74
CA THR A 404 -3.02 22.58 4.26
C THR A 404 -2.39 23.37 3.13
N SER A 405 -2.55 24.69 3.16
CA SER A 405 -1.95 25.61 2.18
C SER A 405 -1.69 27.00 2.78
#